data_ed347207cdae51db1ddda59bb5f6ab9b
#
_entry.id   ed347207cdae51db1ddda59bb5f6ab9b
#
_cell.length_a   1.000
_cell.length_b   1.000
_cell.length_c   1.000
_cell.angle_alpha   90.00
_cell.angle_beta   90.00
_cell.angle_gamma   90.00
#
_symmetry.space_group_name_H-M   'P 1'
#
loop_
_entity.id
_entity.type
_entity.pdbx_description
1 polymer ?
#
loop_
_entity_poly.entity_id
_entity_poly.type
_entity_poly.pdbx_seq_one_letter_code
_entity_poly.pdbx_strand_id
1 'polypeptide(L)'
;MWKPWENESETQRIRRQKERYRDDKRWQIIDERKNDPMGRLHTRHRKKLMICGACVFLAMLLLIGRLGYVMIFQAQYYLSRAEELHERERVIKASRGRILDTNGIVLADNKTVCTISVIHSQIQDAEAVIHMLTSELGLDEAQVRKRVEKVSSIERIQTNVSKETGDKIREYNMAGVKVDEDYKRYYPYETLASRVLGFTGSDNQGILGLEAKYDALLSGNSGQILTLTDAWGIELEGAEESRKEPVAGSYLYTSLDYNIQAYAEQLADRTLEAKGAKRVSIIVMNPQNGELLAMVNAPEYNLNTPYELNIEITEEDSSKSKMDLLNMMWRNFCINDTYEPGSVFKMVTATAALETGVAHLSDSYTCGGNTKVGDRTIRCHKTTGHGTQTFTETVMNRSVSVRKNKIKSGGRNLSKKVKLCLVFLNFRIILSIARK
;
A
#
# COMPACT_ATOMS: atom_id res chain seq x y z
N MET A 1 20.67 -44.77 127.42
CA MET A 1 20.41 -43.94 126.26
C MET A 1 21.52 -44.19 125.24
N TRP A 2 21.26 -45.00 124.30
CA TRP A 2 22.27 -45.46 123.32
C TRP A 2 22.22 -44.57 122.11
N LYS A 3 23.32 -43.93 121.73
CA LYS A 3 23.42 -43.11 120.52
C LYS A 3 23.95 -43.96 119.36
N PRO A 4 23.25 -44.12 118.23
CA PRO A 4 23.58 -45.07 117.19
C PRO A 4 24.64 -44.62 116.14
N TRP A 5 25.52 -43.69 116.48
CA TRP A 5 26.43 -43.12 115.46
C TRP A 5 27.91 -43.38 115.63
N GLU A 6 28.30 -44.14 116.64
CA GLU A 6 29.72 -44.24 116.94
C GLU A 6 30.45 -45.39 116.25
N ASN A 7 29.80 -46.09 115.34
CA ASN A 7 30.48 -47.22 114.67
C ASN A 7 30.39 -47.14 113.13
N GLU A 8 30.46 -45.97 112.52
CA GLU A 8 30.66 -45.88 111.10
C GLU A 8 32.15 -46.10 110.80
N SER A 9 32.44 -47.12 109.94
CA SER A 9 33.83 -47.41 109.58
C SER A 9 34.39 -46.24 108.73
N GLU A 10 35.62 -45.88 108.91
CA GLU A 10 36.34 -44.82 108.25
C GLU A 10 36.15 -44.88 106.71
N THR A 11 36.00 -46.07 106.23
CA THR A 11 35.70 -46.34 104.80
C THR A 11 34.32 -45.82 104.33
N GLN A 12 33.29 -45.88 105.22
CA GLN A 12 31.97 -45.35 104.94
C GLN A 12 31.93 -43.82 104.98
N ARG A 13 32.70 -43.19 105.88
CA ARG A 13 32.88 -41.74 105.95
C ARG A 13 33.54 -41.20 104.65
N ILE A 14 34.61 -41.85 104.22
CA ILE A 14 35.33 -41.48 102.98
C ILE A 14 34.43 -41.67 101.78
N ARG A 15 33.60 -42.71 101.79
CA ARG A 15 32.67 -42.98 100.71
C ARG A 15 31.59 -41.90 100.60
N ARG A 16 30.97 -41.47 101.72
CA ARG A 16 29.98 -40.34 101.73
C ARG A 16 30.63 -39.00 101.39
N GLN A 17 31.86 -38.77 101.81
CA GLN A 17 32.60 -37.56 101.47
C GLN A 17 32.94 -37.50 99.98
N LYS A 18 33.30 -38.60 99.36
CA LYS A 18 33.52 -38.73 97.93
C LYS A 18 32.20 -38.57 97.12
N GLU A 19 31.11 -39.13 97.66
CA GLU A 19 29.81 -38.97 97.06
C GLU A 19 29.32 -37.50 97.08
N ARG A 20 29.42 -36.83 98.23
CA ARG A 20 29.13 -35.40 98.39
C ARG A 20 30.01 -34.55 97.46
N TYR A 21 31.30 -34.85 97.40
CA TYR A 21 32.21 -34.12 96.50
C TYR A 21 31.89 -34.35 95.02
N ARG A 22 31.43 -35.54 94.65
CA ARG A 22 30.97 -35.83 93.32
C ARG A 22 29.65 -35.11 92.97
N ASP A 23 28.73 -35.07 93.92
CA ASP A 23 27.47 -34.38 93.76
C ASP A 23 27.67 -32.85 93.71
N ASP A 24 28.49 -32.26 94.58
CA ASP A 24 28.84 -30.86 94.57
C ASP A 24 29.51 -30.47 93.23
N LYS A 25 30.45 -31.28 92.78
CA LYS A 25 31.09 -31.03 91.47
C LYS A 25 30.12 -31.16 90.30
N ARG A 26 29.18 -32.07 90.40
CA ARG A 26 28.14 -32.26 89.44
C ARG A 26 27.17 -31.06 89.42
N TRP A 27 26.80 -30.52 90.54
CA TRP A 27 26.01 -29.31 90.65
C TRP A 27 26.77 -28.07 90.18
N GLN A 28 28.04 -27.94 90.48
CA GLN A 28 28.87 -26.84 89.93
C GLN A 28 28.96 -26.90 88.43
N ILE A 29 29.17 -28.06 87.84
CA ILE A 29 29.21 -28.23 86.39
C ILE A 29 27.81 -27.91 85.72
N ILE A 30 26.72 -28.24 86.41
CA ILE A 30 25.36 -27.93 85.94
C ILE A 30 25.08 -26.43 86.04
N ASP A 31 25.57 -25.79 87.12
CA ASP A 31 25.39 -24.37 87.37
C ASP A 31 26.29 -23.52 86.44
N GLU A 32 27.52 -23.93 86.16
CA GLU A 32 28.39 -23.36 85.14
C GLU A 32 27.76 -23.47 83.74
N ARG A 33 27.17 -24.62 83.42
CA ARG A 33 26.44 -24.76 82.11
C ARG A 33 25.19 -23.91 82.05
N LYS A 34 24.52 -23.66 83.19
CA LYS A 34 23.32 -22.80 83.19
C LYS A 34 23.64 -21.31 83.09
N ASN A 35 24.84 -20.93 83.57
CA ASN A 35 25.27 -19.54 83.67
C ASN A 35 26.31 -19.15 82.61
N ASP A 36 26.56 -20.03 81.61
CA ASP A 36 27.46 -19.69 80.51
C ASP A 36 26.81 -18.74 79.53
N PRO A 37 27.12 -17.44 79.57
CA PRO A 37 26.54 -16.45 78.63
C PRO A 37 27.00 -16.70 77.22
N MET A 38 28.19 -17.30 76.97
CA MET A 38 28.70 -17.62 75.65
C MET A 38 27.93 -18.77 74.98
N GLY A 39 27.55 -19.81 75.73
CA GLY A 39 26.76 -20.93 75.23
C GLY A 39 25.36 -20.53 74.80
N ARG A 40 24.72 -19.57 75.47
CA ARG A 40 23.42 -19.03 75.13
C ARG A 40 23.50 -18.10 73.89
N LEU A 41 24.59 -17.35 73.76
CA LEU A 41 24.83 -16.54 72.55
C LEU A 41 25.04 -17.43 71.29
N HIS A 42 25.82 -18.49 71.44
CA HIS A 42 26.14 -19.43 70.33
C HIS A 42 24.90 -20.20 69.88
N THR A 43 24.00 -20.59 70.76
CA THR A 43 22.71 -21.22 70.37
C THR A 43 21.71 -20.26 69.71
N ARG A 44 21.68 -18.98 70.14
CA ARG A 44 20.86 -17.95 69.51
C ARG A 44 21.37 -17.62 68.06
N HIS A 45 22.68 -17.55 67.91
CA HIS A 45 23.25 -17.33 66.55
C HIS A 45 23.01 -18.52 65.62
N ARG A 46 23.18 -19.76 66.12
CA ARG A 46 22.84 -20.98 65.35
C ARG A 46 21.37 -21.03 64.94
N LYS A 47 20.44 -20.66 65.80
CA LYS A 47 19.01 -20.58 65.48
C LYS A 47 18.74 -19.51 64.40
N LYS A 48 19.34 -18.31 64.52
CA LYS A 48 19.23 -17.27 63.52
C LYS A 48 19.81 -17.70 62.17
N LEU A 49 20.96 -18.37 62.18
CA LEU A 49 21.59 -18.91 60.95
C LEU A 49 20.73 -20.00 60.31
N MET A 50 20.14 -20.91 61.11
CA MET A 50 19.20 -21.91 60.59
C MET A 50 17.93 -21.30 60.01
N ILE A 51 17.37 -20.26 60.66
CA ILE A 51 16.20 -19.54 60.14
C ILE A 51 16.57 -18.83 58.83
N CYS A 52 17.72 -18.16 58.80
CA CYS A 52 18.20 -17.50 57.56
C CYS A 52 18.45 -18.52 56.43
N GLY A 53 19.07 -19.66 56.74
CA GLY A 53 19.24 -20.77 55.79
C GLY A 53 17.91 -21.36 55.29
N ALA A 54 16.93 -21.53 56.21
CA ALA A 54 15.60 -21.99 55.81
C ALA A 54 14.86 -20.98 54.95
N CYS A 55 14.99 -19.67 55.19
CA CYS A 55 14.42 -18.63 54.34
C CYS A 55 15.05 -18.63 52.95
N VAL A 56 16.39 -18.76 52.87
CA VAL A 56 17.09 -18.84 51.56
C VAL A 56 16.67 -20.11 50.81
N PHE A 57 16.58 -21.25 51.50
CA PHE A 57 16.13 -22.50 50.90
C PHE A 57 14.69 -22.43 50.42
N LEU A 58 13.78 -21.81 51.17
CA LEU A 58 12.39 -21.59 50.78
C LEU A 58 12.31 -20.65 49.57
N ALA A 59 13.10 -19.57 49.54
CA ALA A 59 13.18 -18.66 48.40
C ALA A 59 13.68 -19.40 47.15
N MET A 60 14.66 -20.26 47.29
CA MET A 60 15.20 -21.07 46.19
C MET A 60 14.16 -22.08 45.67
N LEU A 61 13.38 -22.72 46.55
CA LEU A 61 12.26 -23.59 46.16
C LEU A 61 11.18 -22.83 45.44
N LEU A 62 10.83 -21.62 45.85
CA LEU A 62 9.87 -20.75 45.18
C LEU A 62 10.37 -20.35 43.79
N LEU A 63 11.66 -20.02 43.63
CA LEU A 63 12.26 -19.72 42.31
C LEU A 63 12.24 -20.95 41.41
N ILE A 64 12.59 -22.13 41.90
CA ILE A 64 12.55 -23.38 41.12
C ILE A 64 11.10 -23.71 40.72
N GLY A 65 10.15 -23.58 41.64
CA GLY A 65 8.73 -23.78 41.36
C GLY A 65 8.21 -22.76 40.32
N ARG A 66 8.62 -21.49 40.42
CA ARG A 66 8.27 -20.47 39.43
C ARG A 66 8.90 -20.74 38.05
N LEU A 67 10.16 -21.16 38.03
CA LEU A 67 10.84 -21.55 36.81
C LEU A 67 10.15 -22.74 36.14
N GLY A 68 9.82 -23.78 36.95
CA GLY A 68 9.06 -24.94 36.44
C GLY A 68 7.67 -24.56 35.90
N TYR A 69 6.97 -23.64 36.59
CA TYR A 69 5.70 -23.14 36.11
C TYR A 69 5.84 -22.43 34.74
N VAL A 70 6.85 -21.57 34.61
CA VAL A 70 7.13 -20.88 33.35
C VAL A 70 7.50 -21.88 32.25
N MET A 71 8.37 -22.86 32.56
CA MET A 71 8.84 -23.86 31.58
C MET A 71 7.76 -24.86 31.15
N ILE A 72 6.78 -25.19 32.00
CA ILE A 72 5.76 -26.19 31.67
C ILE A 72 4.45 -25.53 31.19
N PHE A 73 3.96 -24.55 31.93
CA PHE A 73 2.64 -23.96 31.65
C PHE A 73 2.68 -22.73 30.75
N GLN A 74 3.77 -21.99 30.73
CA GLN A 74 3.93 -20.79 29.90
C GLN A 74 4.95 -20.96 28.76
N ALA A 75 5.49 -22.18 28.58
CA ALA A 75 6.50 -22.46 27.55
C ALA A 75 6.02 -22.02 26.14
N GLN A 76 4.79 -22.38 25.79
CA GLN A 76 4.23 -22.09 24.49
C GLN A 76 4.03 -20.57 24.26
N TYR A 77 3.64 -19.84 25.30
CA TYR A 77 3.51 -18.38 25.24
C TYR A 77 4.88 -17.69 25.05
N TYR A 78 5.91 -18.12 25.79
CA TYR A 78 7.24 -17.51 25.65
C TYR A 78 7.96 -17.98 24.39
N LEU A 79 7.68 -19.20 23.89
CA LEU A 79 8.19 -19.70 22.62
C LEU A 79 7.62 -18.86 21.46
N SER A 80 6.30 -18.69 21.41
CA SER A 80 5.69 -17.85 20.35
C SER A 80 6.18 -16.40 20.39
N ARG A 81 6.37 -15.85 21.58
CA ARG A 81 6.96 -14.51 21.75
C ARG A 81 8.42 -14.43 21.32
N ALA A 82 9.19 -15.48 21.56
CA ALA A 82 10.58 -15.55 21.10
C ALA A 82 10.64 -15.71 19.57
N GLU A 83 9.78 -16.54 18.99
CA GLU A 83 9.62 -16.68 17.55
C GLU A 83 9.25 -15.33 16.91
N GLU A 84 8.22 -14.62 17.41
CA GLU A 84 7.84 -13.28 16.94
C GLU A 84 8.99 -12.25 17.00
N LEU A 85 9.88 -12.35 17.98
CA LEU A 85 11.02 -11.43 18.14
C LEU A 85 12.22 -11.80 17.25
N HIS A 86 12.36 -13.07 16.91
CA HIS A 86 13.47 -13.60 16.13
C HIS A 86 13.09 -13.86 14.66
N GLU A 87 11.79 -13.89 14.33
CA GLU A 87 11.34 -13.97 12.95
C GLU A 87 11.45 -12.61 12.26
N ARG A 88 12.23 -12.59 11.20
CA ARG A 88 12.30 -11.46 10.29
C ARG A 88 11.47 -11.77 9.06
N GLU A 89 10.39 -11.03 8.91
CA GLU A 89 9.55 -11.09 7.73
C GLU A 89 10.10 -10.18 6.62
N ARG A 90 10.41 -10.77 5.45
CA ARG A 90 10.73 -10.04 4.22
C ARG A 90 9.63 -10.27 3.21
N VAL A 91 9.00 -9.20 2.76
CA VAL A 91 7.95 -9.27 1.74
C VAL A 91 8.58 -9.37 0.35
N ILE A 92 8.20 -10.41 -0.40
CA ILE A 92 8.52 -10.53 -1.83
C ILE A 92 7.33 -9.95 -2.58
N LYS A 93 7.55 -8.85 -3.32
CA LYS A 93 6.48 -8.26 -4.12
C LYS A 93 6.06 -9.20 -5.24
N ALA A 94 4.73 -9.34 -5.43
CA ALA A 94 4.20 -10.03 -6.59
C ALA A 94 4.40 -9.19 -7.86
N SER A 95 4.59 -9.84 -8.99
CA SER A 95 4.52 -9.16 -10.28
C SER A 95 3.09 -8.72 -10.56
N ARG A 96 2.92 -7.46 -10.95
CA ARG A 96 1.60 -6.89 -11.27
C ARG A 96 1.08 -7.47 -12.59
N GLY A 97 -0.21 -7.75 -12.68
CA GLY A 97 -0.86 -8.25 -13.88
C GLY A 97 -0.69 -7.30 -15.06
N ARG A 98 -0.57 -7.83 -16.28
CA ARG A 98 -0.50 -7.02 -17.50
C ARG A 98 -1.84 -6.40 -17.83
N ILE A 99 -1.81 -5.20 -18.46
CA ILE A 99 -2.97 -4.61 -19.10
C ILE A 99 -2.77 -4.77 -20.61
N LEU A 100 -3.77 -5.34 -21.27
CA LEU A 100 -3.74 -5.68 -22.69
C LEU A 100 -4.89 -4.98 -23.41
N ASP A 101 -4.67 -4.71 -24.69
CA ASP A 101 -5.72 -4.27 -25.59
C ASP A 101 -6.66 -5.43 -26.00
N THR A 102 -7.64 -5.16 -26.85
CA THR A 102 -8.57 -6.18 -27.35
C THR A 102 -7.91 -7.28 -28.18
N ASN A 103 -6.72 -7.03 -28.75
CA ASN A 103 -5.96 -7.95 -29.61
C ASN A 103 -4.82 -8.65 -28.84
N GLY A 104 -4.66 -8.39 -27.53
CA GLY A 104 -3.59 -8.96 -26.71
C GLY A 104 -2.27 -8.16 -26.77
N ILE A 105 -2.27 -6.95 -27.35
CA ILE A 105 -1.11 -6.06 -27.29
C ILE A 105 -0.93 -5.53 -25.87
N VAL A 106 0.30 -5.59 -25.37
CA VAL A 106 0.62 -5.20 -23.99
C VAL A 106 0.69 -3.68 -23.86
N LEU A 107 -0.27 -3.10 -23.13
CA LEU A 107 -0.33 -1.66 -22.85
C LEU A 107 0.41 -1.28 -21.56
N ALA A 108 0.46 -2.18 -20.59
CA ALA A 108 1.23 -2.01 -19.35
C ALA A 108 1.82 -3.35 -18.92
N ASP A 109 3.12 -3.36 -18.61
CA ASP A 109 3.90 -4.52 -18.17
C ASP A 109 4.73 -4.18 -16.92
N ASN A 110 5.57 -5.10 -16.50
CA ASN A 110 6.52 -4.93 -15.40
C ASN A 110 7.94 -5.03 -15.95
N LYS A 111 8.82 -4.16 -15.50
CA LYS A 111 10.26 -4.26 -15.71
C LYS A 111 10.90 -4.74 -14.41
N THR A 112 11.69 -5.80 -14.49
CA THR A 112 12.49 -6.27 -13.35
C THR A 112 13.53 -5.21 -13.02
N VAL A 113 13.57 -4.81 -11.76
CA VAL A 113 14.52 -3.86 -11.18
C VAL A 113 15.07 -4.44 -9.90
N CYS A 114 16.12 -3.83 -9.35
CA CYS A 114 16.70 -4.25 -8.09
C CYS A 114 16.57 -3.14 -7.05
N THR A 115 16.40 -3.54 -5.80
CA THR A 115 16.50 -2.68 -4.62
C THR A 115 17.78 -3.05 -3.89
N ILE A 116 18.68 -2.07 -3.72
CA ILE A 116 19.94 -2.24 -3.01
C ILE A 116 19.74 -1.78 -1.56
N SER A 117 20.09 -2.66 -0.64
CA SER A 117 20.01 -2.40 0.80
C SER A 117 21.30 -2.87 1.49
N VAL A 118 21.59 -2.29 2.65
CA VAL A 118 22.74 -2.69 3.47
C VAL A 118 22.29 -3.06 4.89
N ILE A 119 22.98 -4.03 5.47
CA ILE A 119 22.82 -4.47 6.85
C ILE A 119 24.07 -4.09 7.60
N HIS A 120 24.03 -3.02 8.39
CA HIS A 120 25.22 -2.45 9.06
C HIS A 120 26.01 -3.49 9.89
N SER A 121 25.33 -4.37 10.62
CA SER A 121 25.96 -5.39 11.46
C SER A 121 26.74 -6.47 10.70
N GLN A 122 26.47 -6.65 9.39
CA GLN A 122 27.12 -7.63 8.54
C GLN A 122 28.24 -7.04 7.69
N ILE A 123 28.40 -5.72 7.64
CA ILE A 123 29.44 -5.06 6.86
C ILE A 123 30.80 -5.26 7.55
N GLN A 124 31.74 -5.88 6.87
CA GLN A 124 33.11 -6.10 7.34
C GLN A 124 34.03 -4.94 6.98
N ASP A 125 33.91 -4.41 5.77
CA ASP A 125 34.69 -3.27 5.25
C ASP A 125 33.72 -2.19 4.71
N ALA A 126 33.46 -1.18 5.53
CA ALA A 126 32.54 -0.10 5.19
C ALA A 126 33.05 0.78 4.04
N GLU A 127 34.38 1.03 3.98
CA GLU A 127 34.96 1.86 2.92
C GLU A 127 34.87 1.19 1.56
N ALA A 128 35.13 -0.12 1.47
CA ALA A 128 35.01 -0.87 0.23
C ALA A 128 33.54 -0.88 -0.26
N VAL A 129 32.57 -1.05 0.65
CA VAL A 129 31.13 -1.02 0.33
C VAL A 129 30.73 0.38 -0.16
N ILE A 130 31.17 1.45 0.50
CA ILE A 130 30.88 2.83 0.11
C ILE A 130 31.43 3.13 -1.29
N HIS A 131 32.69 2.78 -1.53
CA HIS A 131 33.34 3.00 -2.83
C HIS A 131 32.62 2.24 -3.96
N MET A 132 32.30 0.97 -3.75
CA MET A 132 31.58 0.15 -4.73
C MET A 132 30.20 0.73 -5.02
N LEU A 133 29.40 1.04 -4.00
CA LEU A 133 28.04 1.59 -4.18
C LEU A 133 28.07 2.97 -4.85
N THR A 134 29.03 3.82 -4.51
CA THR A 134 29.22 5.14 -5.15
C THR A 134 29.56 4.98 -6.64
N SER A 135 30.47 4.06 -6.97
CA SER A 135 30.92 3.82 -8.35
C SER A 135 29.79 3.21 -9.22
N GLU A 136 29.11 2.16 -8.74
CA GLU A 136 28.11 1.44 -9.56
C GLU A 136 26.76 2.15 -9.64
N LEU A 137 26.38 2.92 -8.61
CA LEU A 137 25.10 3.62 -8.57
C LEU A 137 25.20 5.09 -8.96
N GLY A 138 26.41 5.64 -9.09
CA GLY A 138 26.61 7.07 -9.40
C GLY A 138 26.06 8.03 -8.32
N LEU A 139 26.00 7.57 -7.08
CA LEU A 139 25.48 8.36 -5.95
C LEU A 139 26.59 9.22 -5.31
N ASP A 140 26.19 10.30 -4.65
CA ASP A 140 27.09 11.10 -3.84
C ASP A 140 27.63 10.30 -2.64
N GLU A 141 28.96 10.27 -2.49
CA GLU A 141 29.66 9.49 -1.45
C GLU A 141 29.19 9.85 -0.04
N ALA A 142 28.95 11.13 0.24
CA ALA A 142 28.49 11.57 1.57
C ALA A 142 27.10 11.01 1.93
N GLN A 143 26.22 10.88 0.94
CA GLN A 143 24.90 10.28 1.14
C GLN A 143 24.98 8.77 1.34
N VAL A 144 25.82 8.08 0.54
CA VAL A 144 26.04 6.63 0.69
C VAL A 144 26.66 6.33 2.05
N ARG A 145 27.71 7.07 2.45
CA ARG A 145 28.39 6.93 3.75
C ARG A 145 27.40 7.07 4.90
N LYS A 146 26.60 8.12 4.91
CA LYS A 146 25.59 8.36 5.94
C LYS A 146 24.59 7.20 6.11
N ARG A 147 24.25 6.51 5.01
CA ARG A 147 23.34 5.36 5.03
C ARG A 147 24.04 4.07 5.43
N VAL A 148 25.26 3.84 4.95
CA VAL A 148 26.04 2.64 5.27
C VAL A 148 26.45 2.62 6.74
N GLU A 149 26.86 3.77 7.30
CA GLU A 149 27.28 3.91 8.71
C GLU A 149 26.08 3.95 9.70
N LYS A 150 24.86 4.11 9.19
CA LYS A 150 23.67 4.14 10.04
C LYS A 150 23.43 2.77 10.67
N VAL A 151 23.46 2.70 12.00
CA VAL A 151 23.16 1.49 12.76
C VAL A 151 21.68 1.16 12.63
N SER A 152 21.37 0.27 11.70
CA SER A 152 20.00 -0.22 11.47
C SER A 152 20.04 -1.68 11.03
N SER A 153 18.95 -2.40 11.25
CA SER A 153 18.82 -3.81 10.82
C SER A 153 18.85 -3.96 9.30
N ILE A 154 18.34 -2.98 8.57
CA ILE A 154 18.47 -2.84 7.12
C ILE A 154 18.27 -1.38 6.72
N GLU A 155 19.12 -0.87 5.88
CA GLU A 155 19.00 0.48 5.32
C GLU A 155 18.96 0.39 3.79
N ARG A 156 17.93 0.99 3.20
CA ARG A 156 17.74 0.99 1.75
C ARG A 156 18.60 2.10 1.13
N ILE A 157 19.53 1.72 0.24
CA ILE A 157 20.42 2.66 -0.46
C ILE A 157 19.70 3.26 -1.68
N GLN A 158 19.22 2.39 -2.59
CA GLN A 158 18.55 2.82 -3.80
C GLN A 158 17.53 1.78 -4.27
N THR A 159 16.41 2.26 -4.82
CA THR A 159 15.36 1.46 -5.46
C THR A 159 15.38 1.67 -6.97
N ASN A 160 14.70 0.80 -7.70
CA ASN A 160 14.56 0.89 -9.16
C ASN A 160 15.91 0.89 -9.92
N VAL A 161 16.91 0.22 -9.37
CA VAL A 161 18.20 -0.01 -10.04
C VAL A 161 18.00 -1.01 -11.18
N SER A 162 18.70 -0.83 -12.30
CA SER A 162 18.60 -1.77 -13.42
C SER A 162 19.05 -3.18 -12.99
N LYS A 163 18.47 -4.21 -13.59
CA LYS A 163 18.86 -5.60 -13.30
C LYS A 163 20.36 -5.82 -13.55
N GLU A 164 20.89 -5.25 -14.63
CA GLU A 164 22.31 -5.36 -15.00
C GLU A 164 23.23 -4.78 -13.92
N THR A 165 22.90 -3.60 -13.39
CA THR A 165 23.66 -2.99 -12.26
C THR A 165 23.47 -3.79 -10.97
N GLY A 166 22.26 -4.28 -10.70
CA GLY A 166 22.00 -5.14 -9.56
C GLY A 166 22.81 -6.44 -9.59
N ASP A 167 22.89 -7.09 -10.75
CA ASP A 167 23.65 -8.31 -10.94
C ASP A 167 25.17 -8.05 -10.76
N LYS A 168 25.71 -6.94 -11.30
CA LYS A 168 27.09 -6.52 -11.04
C LYS A 168 27.37 -6.34 -9.55
N ILE A 169 26.49 -5.64 -8.83
CA ILE A 169 26.66 -5.44 -7.38
C ILE A 169 26.63 -6.80 -6.65
N ARG A 170 25.81 -7.75 -7.10
CA ARG A 170 25.75 -9.11 -6.55
C ARG A 170 27.05 -9.88 -6.79
N GLU A 171 27.70 -9.70 -7.95
CA GLU A 171 28.98 -10.34 -8.28
C GLU A 171 30.13 -9.93 -7.35
N TYR A 172 30.12 -8.69 -6.80
CA TYR A 172 31.10 -8.27 -5.78
C TYR A 172 31.02 -9.08 -4.49
N ASN A 173 29.88 -9.75 -4.22
CA ASN A 173 29.64 -10.63 -3.06
C ASN A 173 30.10 -10.04 -1.72
N MET A 174 29.84 -8.74 -1.50
CA MET A 174 30.24 -8.05 -0.27
C MET A 174 29.29 -8.36 0.89
N ALA A 175 29.87 -8.74 2.03
CA ALA A 175 29.10 -9.00 3.24
C ALA A 175 28.30 -7.77 3.67
N GLY A 176 27.02 -7.95 4.02
CA GLY A 176 26.13 -6.88 4.42
C GLY A 176 25.47 -6.10 3.28
N VAL A 177 25.79 -6.37 2.03
CA VAL A 177 25.08 -5.79 0.86
C VAL A 177 24.03 -6.79 0.38
N LYS A 178 22.78 -6.37 0.30
CA LYS A 178 21.64 -7.17 -0.19
C LYS A 178 21.09 -6.54 -1.48
N VAL A 179 20.87 -7.39 -2.46
CA VAL A 179 20.30 -7.04 -3.77
C VAL A 179 19.02 -7.83 -3.94
N ASP A 180 17.89 -7.18 -3.69
CA ASP A 180 16.57 -7.79 -3.80
C ASP A 180 15.95 -7.45 -5.16
N GLU A 181 15.41 -8.46 -5.84
CA GLU A 181 14.64 -8.24 -7.07
C GLU A 181 13.29 -7.59 -6.73
N ASP A 182 12.92 -6.61 -7.54
CA ASP A 182 11.67 -5.86 -7.43
C ASP A 182 11.08 -5.64 -8.82
N TYR A 183 9.85 -5.17 -8.89
CA TYR A 183 9.16 -4.90 -10.15
C TYR A 183 8.74 -3.44 -10.19
N LYS A 184 9.11 -2.76 -11.29
CA LYS A 184 8.64 -1.42 -11.62
C LYS A 184 7.63 -1.51 -12.75
N ARG A 185 6.49 -0.83 -12.61
CA ARG A 185 5.51 -0.74 -13.67
C ARG A 185 6.10 -0.01 -14.89
N TYR A 186 5.84 -0.53 -16.08
CA TYR A 186 6.39 -0.05 -17.34
C TYR A 186 5.30 0.03 -18.41
N TYR A 187 5.27 1.13 -19.12
CA TYR A 187 4.31 1.41 -20.18
C TYR A 187 5.07 1.52 -21.51
N PRO A 188 4.98 0.47 -22.38
CA PRO A 188 5.78 0.41 -23.62
C PRO A 188 5.54 1.56 -24.58
N TYR A 189 4.33 2.11 -24.57
CA TYR A 189 3.90 3.19 -25.47
C TYR A 189 3.81 4.55 -24.76
N GLU A 190 4.47 4.70 -23.65
CA GLU A 190 4.68 5.93 -22.90
C GLU A 190 3.42 6.79 -22.67
N THR A 191 2.93 7.49 -23.71
CA THR A 191 1.80 8.43 -23.62
C THR A 191 0.46 7.81 -23.97
N LEU A 192 0.45 6.63 -24.62
CA LEU A 192 -0.76 6.02 -25.17
C LEU A 192 -1.81 5.78 -24.08
N ALA A 193 -3.00 6.34 -24.30
CA ALA A 193 -4.16 6.22 -23.41
C ALA A 193 -3.85 6.58 -21.94
N SER A 194 -2.94 7.54 -21.71
CA SER A 194 -2.37 7.83 -20.40
C SER A 194 -3.41 8.08 -19.32
N ARG A 195 -4.48 8.82 -19.65
CA ARG A 195 -5.55 9.13 -18.69
C ARG A 195 -6.58 8.01 -18.53
N VAL A 196 -6.51 6.97 -19.36
CA VAL A 196 -7.34 5.77 -19.24
C VAL A 196 -6.61 4.72 -18.42
N LEU A 197 -5.38 4.40 -18.82
CA LEU A 197 -4.54 3.42 -18.12
C LEU A 197 -4.24 3.88 -16.71
N GLY A 198 -3.81 5.14 -16.54
CA GLY A 198 -3.31 5.64 -15.29
C GLY A 198 -1.93 5.08 -14.98
N PHE A 199 -1.45 5.28 -13.76
CA PHE A 199 -0.11 4.87 -13.35
C PHE A 199 -0.09 4.36 -11.90
N THR A 200 1.03 3.75 -11.52
CA THR A 200 1.28 3.22 -10.17
C THR A 200 2.24 4.11 -9.39
N GLY A 201 2.13 4.08 -8.07
CA GLY A 201 3.09 4.69 -7.15
C GLY A 201 4.40 3.90 -7.04
N SER A 202 5.30 4.38 -6.20
CA SER A 202 6.61 3.76 -5.93
C SER A 202 6.52 2.38 -5.30
N ASP A 203 5.44 2.10 -4.60
CA ASP A 203 5.12 0.83 -3.95
C ASP A 203 4.27 -0.11 -4.82
N ASN A 204 4.15 0.23 -6.12
CA ASN A 204 3.41 -0.52 -7.13
C ASN A 204 1.88 -0.52 -6.93
N GLN A 205 1.32 0.34 -6.06
CA GLN A 205 -0.11 0.57 -5.90
C GLN A 205 -0.64 1.45 -7.05
N GLY A 206 -1.82 1.11 -7.59
CA GLY A 206 -2.49 1.92 -8.61
C GLY A 206 -2.97 3.27 -8.06
N ILE A 207 -2.58 4.38 -8.71
CA ILE A 207 -2.92 5.74 -8.27
C ILE A 207 -4.12 6.30 -9.05
N LEU A 208 -4.16 6.08 -10.36
CA LEU A 208 -5.20 6.61 -11.25
C LEU A 208 -5.61 5.58 -12.30
N GLY A 209 -6.71 5.88 -13.03
CA GLY A 209 -7.16 5.14 -14.20
C GLY A 209 -7.56 3.69 -13.91
N LEU A 210 -7.29 2.82 -14.90
CA LEU A 210 -7.53 1.38 -14.78
C LEU A 210 -6.61 0.74 -13.74
N GLU A 211 -5.39 1.24 -13.59
CA GLU A 211 -4.45 0.79 -12.56
C GLU A 211 -5.05 0.91 -11.16
N ALA A 212 -5.67 2.04 -10.83
CA ALA A 212 -6.33 2.23 -9.54
C ALA A 212 -7.65 1.47 -9.43
N LYS A 213 -8.45 1.47 -10.52
CA LYS A 213 -9.79 0.84 -10.51
C LYS A 213 -9.72 -0.67 -10.29
N TYR A 214 -8.71 -1.32 -10.87
CA TYR A 214 -8.50 -2.77 -10.82
C TYR A 214 -7.29 -3.16 -9.99
N ASP A 215 -6.85 -2.30 -9.07
CA ASP A 215 -5.66 -2.51 -8.26
C ASP A 215 -5.67 -3.85 -7.54
N ALA A 216 -6.78 -4.19 -6.88
CA ALA A 216 -6.93 -5.46 -6.16
C ALA A 216 -6.76 -6.73 -7.03
N LEU A 217 -7.07 -6.63 -8.34
CA LEU A 217 -6.89 -7.74 -9.28
C LEU A 217 -5.48 -7.75 -9.89
N LEU A 218 -4.94 -6.56 -10.14
CA LEU A 218 -3.65 -6.38 -10.80
C LEU A 218 -2.47 -6.60 -9.84
N SER A 219 -2.56 -6.22 -8.56
CA SER A 219 -1.45 -6.27 -7.59
C SER A 219 -1.00 -7.69 -7.23
N GLY A 220 -1.88 -8.70 -7.36
CA GLY A 220 -1.60 -10.05 -6.91
C GLY A 220 -1.45 -10.16 -5.39
N ASN A 221 -0.87 -11.26 -4.94
CA ASN A 221 -0.60 -11.51 -3.53
C ASN A 221 0.92 -11.59 -3.31
N SER A 222 1.45 -10.70 -2.49
CA SER A 222 2.86 -10.72 -2.12
C SER A 222 3.23 -12.01 -1.40
N GLY A 223 4.42 -12.51 -1.66
CA GLY A 223 5.05 -13.58 -0.92
C GLY A 223 5.75 -13.08 0.33
N GLN A 224 6.21 -14.00 1.15
CA GLN A 224 6.90 -13.72 2.41
C GLN A 224 8.08 -14.68 2.56
N ILE A 225 9.21 -14.18 3.04
CA ILE A 225 10.31 -14.97 3.53
C ILE A 225 10.40 -14.72 5.02
N LEU A 226 10.26 -15.77 5.81
CA LEU A 226 10.49 -15.76 7.25
C LEU A 226 11.89 -16.33 7.49
N THR A 227 12.80 -15.50 7.97
CA THR A 227 14.15 -15.88 8.40
C THR A 227 14.28 -15.72 9.90
N LEU A 228 14.92 -16.70 10.57
CA LEU A 228 15.24 -16.57 11.98
C LEU A 228 16.50 -15.72 12.12
N THR A 229 16.42 -14.71 12.99
CA THR A 229 17.53 -13.82 13.33
C THR A 229 17.88 -13.93 14.80
N ASP A 230 19.14 -13.64 15.15
CA ASP A 230 19.55 -13.48 16.53
C ASP A 230 19.03 -12.16 17.15
N ALA A 231 19.33 -11.92 18.42
CA ALA A 231 18.95 -10.68 19.13
C ALA A 231 19.55 -9.40 18.51
N TRP A 232 20.53 -9.51 17.62
CA TRP A 232 21.19 -8.43 16.89
C TRP A 232 20.65 -8.25 15.47
N GLY A 233 19.67 -9.09 15.06
CA GLY A 233 19.08 -9.07 13.72
C GLY A 233 19.97 -9.73 12.64
N ILE A 234 20.94 -10.56 13.04
CA ILE A 234 21.78 -11.33 12.11
C ILE A 234 21.07 -12.65 11.81
N GLU A 235 20.97 -13.00 10.53
CA GLU A 235 20.38 -14.27 10.07
C GLU A 235 21.17 -15.45 10.65
N LEU A 236 20.48 -16.42 11.26
CA LEU A 236 21.11 -17.62 11.83
C LEU A 236 21.51 -18.57 10.70
N GLU A 237 22.80 -18.89 10.62
CA GLU A 237 23.31 -19.87 9.65
C GLU A 237 22.66 -21.25 9.88
N GLY A 238 22.02 -21.80 8.83
CA GLY A 238 21.36 -23.11 8.89
C GLY A 238 19.93 -23.12 9.47
N ALA A 239 19.33 -21.97 9.75
CA ALA A 239 17.90 -21.89 10.05
C ALA A 239 17.08 -22.17 8.77
N GLU A 240 15.99 -22.94 8.91
CA GLU A 240 15.06 -23.17 7.79
C GLU A 240 14.38 -21.84 7.42
N GLU A 241 14.57 -21.41 6.17
CA GLU A 241 13.78 -20.31 5.61
C GLU A 241 12.38 -20.83 5.25
N SER A 242 11.36 -20.29 5.90
CA SER A 242 9.99 -20.51 5.44
C SER A 242 9.67 -19.50 4.34
N ARG A 243 9.50 -19.99 3.13
CA ARG A 243 9.23 -19.17 1.95
C ARG A 243 7.83 -19.41 1.41
N LYS A 244 7.02 -18.36 1.39
CA LYS A 244 5.74 -18.32 0.69
C LYS A 244 5.92 -17.58 -0.62
N GLU A 245 5.78 -18.30 -1.74
CA GLU A 245 5.93 -17.69 -3.06
C GLU A 245 4.85 -16.64 -3.35
N PRO A 246 5.20 -15.53 -4.03
CA PRO A 246 4.23 -14.53 -4.45
C PRO A 246 3.33 -15.09 -5.57
N VAL A 247 2.07 -14.68 -5.57
CA VAL A 247 1.12 -14.99 -6.64
C VAL A 247 0.95 -13.76 -7.51
N ALA A 248 1.32 -13.86 -8.78
CA ALA A 248 1.21 -12.78 -9.75
C ALA A 248 -0.23 -12.27 -9.89
N GLY A 249 -0.39 -10.98 -10.19
CA GLY A 249 -1.69 -10.37 -10.46
C GLY A 249 -2.34 -10.89 -11.75
N SER A 250 -3.67 -10.80 -11.82
CA SER A 250 -4.44 -11.20 -12.97
C SER A 250 -4.27 -10.22 -14.13
N TYR A 251 -4.26 -10.72 -15.36
CA TYR A 251 -4.24 -9.87 -16.56
C TYR A 251 -5.59 -9.18 -16.77
N LEU A 252 -5.53 -7.94 -17.21
CA LEU A 252 -6.70 -7.13 -17.56
C LEU A 252 -6.76 -6.93 -19.07
N TYR A 253 -7.74 -7.55 -19.73
CA TYR A 253 -8.06 -7.28 -21.12
C TYR A 253 -9.03 -6.11 -21.20
N THR A 254 -8.69 -5.11 -22.01
CA THR A 254 -9.53 -3.93 -22.24
C THR A 254 -10.23 -4.03 -23.58
N SER A 255 -11.24 -3.21 -23.82
CA SER A 255 -11.86 -3.02 -25.14
C SER A 255 -11.10 -2.05 -26.03
N LEU A 256 -10.04 -1.41 -25.52
CA LEU A 256 -9.22 -0.50 -26.33
C LEU A 256 -8.54 -1.29 -27.45
N ASP A 257 -8.50 -0.68 -28.65
CA ASP A 257 -7.72 -1.15 -29.77
C ASP A 257 -6.51 -0.23 -29.95
N TYR A 258 -5.31 -0.82 -29.86
CA TYR A 258 -4.06 -0.07 -29.97
C TYR A 258 -3.98 0.78 -31.25
N ASN A 259 -4.35 0.22 -32.41
CA ASN A 259 -4.22 0.93 -33.67
C ASN A 259 -5.20 2.10 -33.75
N ILE A 260 -6.45 1.89 -33.29
CA ILE A 260 -7.49 2.93 -33.28
C ILE A 260 -7.11 4.03 -32.29
N GLN A 261 -6.61 3.65 -31.10
CA GLN A 261 -6.16 4.60 -30.08
C GLN A 261 -4.99 5.45 -30.58
N ALA A 262 -3.93 4.82 -31.11
CA ALA A 262 -2.76 5.51 -31.60
C ALA A 262 -3.08 6.47 -32.77
N TYR A 263 -3.92 6.02 -33.71
CA TYR A 263 -4.37 6.88 -34.83
C TYR A 263 -5.20 8.07 -34.32
N ALA A 264 -6.10 7.82 -33.37
CA ALA A 264 -6.92 8.87 -32.78
C ALA A 264 -6.08 9.90 -32.00
N GLU A 265 -5.02 9.47 -31.30
CA GLU A 265 -4.07 10.36 -30.64
C GLU A 265 -3.32 11.24 -31.61
N GLN A 266 -2.76 10.66 -32.68
CA GLN A 266 -2.10 11.44 -33.73
C GLN A 266 -3.05 12.47 -34.38
N LEU A 267 -4.32 12.11 -34.58
CA LEU A 267 -5.33 13.03 -35.11
C LEU A 267 -5.65 14.15 -34.11
N ALA A 268 -5.72 13.81 -32.82
CA ALA A 268 -5.96 14.79 -31.76
C ALA A 268 -4.82 15.80 -31.65
N ASP A 269 -3.56 15.35 -31.70
CA ASP A 269 -2.38 16.20 -31.62
C ASP A 269 -2.29 17.14 -32.84
N ARG A 270 -2.49 16.61 -34.08
CA ARG A 270 -2.58 17.45 -35.31
C ARG A 270 -3.69 18.47 -35.21
N THR A 271 -4.83 18.12 -34.62
CA THR A 271 -5.96 19.03 -34.45
C THR A 271 -5.64 20.09 -33.39
N LEU A 272 -4.96 19.71 -32.32
CA LEU A 272 -4.51 20.60 -31.25
C LEU A 272 -3.63 21.72 -31.84
N GLU A 273 -2.61 21.33 -32.60
CA GLU A 273 -1.70 22.28 -33.30
C GLU A 273 -2.41 23.12 -34.33
N ALA A 274 -3.11 22.48 -35.30
CA ALA A 274 -3.75 23.18 -36.41
C ALA A 274 -4.84 24.17 -35.99
N LYS A 275 -5.47 23.98 -34.83
CA LYS A 275 -6.54 24.85 -34.32
C LYS A 275 -6.08 25.73 -33.15
N GLY A 276 -4.87 25.60 -32.64
CA GLY A 276 -4.42 26.27 -31.43
C GLY A 276 -5.37 25.99 -30.27
N ALA A 277 -5.84 24.76 -30.17
CA ALA A 277 -6.80 24.37 -29.13
C ALA A 277 -6.08 24.05 -27.82
N LYS A 278 -6.69 24.38 -26.68
CA LYS A 278 -6.11 24.03 -25.36
C LYS A 278 -6.15 22.52 -25.11
N ARG A 279 -7.14 21.83 -25.66
CA ARG A 279 -7.33 20.39 -25.52
C ARG A 279 -8.20 19.80 -26.62
N VAL A 280 -7.99 18.54 -26.93
CA VAL A 280 -8.85 17.76 -27.86
C VAL A 280 -9.18 16.44 -27.17
N SER A 281 -10.45 16.06 -27.20
CA SER A 281 -10.91 14.77 -26.68
C SER A 281 -11.62 13.98 -27.76
N ILE A 282 -11.24 12.72 -27.96
CA ILE A 282 -11.85 11.81 -28.91
C ILE A 282 -12.27 10.53 -28.22
N ILE A 283 -13.52 10.10 -28.42
CA ILE A 283 -14.00 8.78 -27.99
C ILE A 283 -14.48 8.04 -29.24
N VAL A 284 -13.94 6.84 -29.44
CA VAL A 284 -14.39 5.92 -30.49
C VAL A 284 -15.08 4.74 -29.81
N MET A 285 -16.31 4.46 -30.24
CA MET A 285 -17.14 3.43 -29.63
C MET A 285 -17.79 2.56 -30.70
N ASN A 286 -17.86 1.25 -30.41
CA ASN A 286 -18.65 0.32 -31.17
C ASN A 286 -20.14 0.51 -30.84
N PRO A 287 -20.99 0.95 -31.78
CA PRO A 287 -22.40 1.23 -31.49
C PRO A 287 -23.23 -0.03 -31.24
N GLN A 288 -22.73 -1.22 -31.58
CA GLN A 288 -23.49 -2.47 -31.46
C GLN A 288 -23.46 -3.00 -30.01
N ASN A 289 -22.34 -2.86 -29.32
CA ASN A 289 -22.14 -3.43 -27.98
C ASN A 289 -21.74 -2.39 -26.92
N GLY A 290 -21.41 -1.14 -27.34
CA GLY A 290 -21.03 -0.06 -26.44
C GLY A 290 -19.56 -0.09 -25.97
N GLU A 291 -18.75 -0.97 -26.54
CA GLU A 291 -17.31 -1.03 -26.22
C GLU A 291 -16.58 0.23 -26.68
N LEU A 292 -15.74 0.78 -25.83
CA LEU A 292 -14.87 1.91 -26.14
C LEU A 292 -13.57 1.38 -26.75
N LEU A 293 -13.39 1.65 -28.04
CA LEU A 293 -12.22 1.24 -28.82
C LEU A 293 -11.06 2.21 -28.66
N ALA A 294 -11.36 3.49 -28.42
CA ALA A 294 -10.39 4.52 -28.10
C ALA A 294 -10.98 5.62 -27.23
N MET A 295 -10.14 6.19 -26.36
CA MET A 295 -10.45 7.36 -25.52
C MET A 295 -9.20 8.23 -25.39
N VAL A 296 -9.19 9.35 -26.10
CA VAL A 296 -8.05 10.27 -26.19
C VAL A 296 -8.33 11.58 -25.46
N ASN A 297 -7.31 12.09 -24.81
CA ASN A 297 -7.33 13.36 -24.08
C ASN A 297 -6.04 14.17 -24.35
N ALA A 298 -5.88 14.70 -25.58
CA ALA A 298 -4.71 15.49 -25.94
C ALA A 298 -4.67 16.87 -25.23
N PRO A 299 -3.49 17.30 -24.73
CA PRO A 299 -2.21 16.61 -24.74
C PRO A 299 -2.14 15.49 -23.71
N GLU A 300 -1.60 14.33 -24.09
CA GLU A 300 -1.36 13.20 -23.19
C GLU A 300 -0.04 13.41 -22.39
N TYR A 301 0.19 12.64 -21.31
CA TYR A 301 1.41 12.71 -20.52
C TYR A 301 2.13 11.34 -20.46
N ASN A 302 3.44 11.34 -20.19
CA ASN A 302 4.22 10.11 -20.12
C ASN A 302 3.92 9.34 -18.83
N LEU A 303 3.45 8.11 -18.96
CA LEU A 303 3.11 7.20 -17.87
C LEU A 303 4.33 6.69 -17.11
N ASN A 304 5.51 6.67 -17.74
CA ASN A 304 6.76 6.26 -17.09
C ASN A 304 7.36 7.36 -16.21
N THR A 305 6.99 8.65 -16.48
CA THR A 305 7.40 9.84 -15.69
C THR A 305 6.19 10.72 -15.32
N PRO A 306 5.18 10.18 -14.61
CA PRO A 306 3.88 10.84 -14.45
C PRO A 306 3.93 12.11 -13.59
N TYR A 307 5.02 12.36 -12.85
CA TYR A 307 5.21 13.54 -12.00
C TYR A 307 5.98 14.69 -12.68
N GLU A 308 6.31 14.51 -13.97
CA GLU A 308 6.86 15.58 -14.81
C GLU A 308 5.72 16.33 -15.50
N LEU A 309 5.70 17.66 -15.30
CA LEU A 309 4.67 18.49 -15.92
C LEU A 309 4.98 18.68 -17.40
N ASN A 310 4.01 18.37 -18.25
CA ASN A 310 4.04 18.62 -19.71
C ASN A 310 2.97 19.60 -20.17
N ILE A 311 2.38 20.37 -19.24
CA ILE A 311 1.38 21.41 -19.52
C ILE A 311 2.02 22.79 -19.55
N GLU A 312 1.56 23.66 -20.46
CA GLU A 312 1.92 25.07 -20.43
C GLU A 312 1.32 25.74 -19.19
N ILE A 313 2.16 26.32 -18.36
CA ILE A 313 1.76 27.03 -17.14
C ILE A 313 1.36 28.44 -17.54
N THR A 314 0.10 28.78 -17.37
CA THR A 314 -0.41 30.14 -17.61
C THR A 314 -0.16 31.02 -16.39
N GLU A 315 -0.30 32.36 -16.53
CA GLU A 315 -0.19 33.29 -15.40
C GLU A 315 -1.18 32.97 -14.27
N GLU A 316 -2.40 32.48 -14.62
CA GLU A 316 -3.41 32.03 -13.66
C GLU A 316 -2.98 30.77 -12.90
N ASP A 317 -2.17 29.92 -13.53
CA ASP A 317 -1.68 28.67 -12.96
C ASP A 317 -0.46 28.87 -12.06
N SER A 318 0.24 30.01 -12.19
CA SER A 318 1.46 30.31 -11.41
C SER A 318 1.25 30.37 -9.89
N SER A 319 0.01 30.58 -9.46
CA SER A 319 -0.37 30.56 -8.04
C SER A 319 -0.70 29.16 -7.48
N LYS A 320 -0.81 28.15 -8.35
CA LYS A 320 -1.20 26.78 -7.98
C LYS A 320 -0.01 25.98 -7.47
N SER A 321 -0.27 25.07 -6.56
CA SER A 321 0.76 24.12 -6.12
C SER A 321 1.13 23.15 -7.26
N LYS A 322 2.35 22.57 -7.21
CA LYS A 322 2.76 21.54 -8.17
C LYS A 322 1.76 20.36 -8.22
N MET A 323 1.20 20.01 -7.07
CA MET A 323 0.23 18.90 -7.00
C MET A 323 -1.10 19.25 -7.69
N ASP A 324 -1.56 20.49 -7.59
CA ASP A 324 -2.76 20.95 -8.31
C ASP A 324 -2.55 20.91 -9.83
N LEU A 325 -1.37 21.33 -10.29
CA LEU A 325 -1.00 21.27 -11.71
C LEU A 325 -0.93 19.81 -12.20
N LEU A 326 -0.35 18.92 -11.43
CA LEU A 326 -0.34 17.48 -11.73
C LEU A 326 -1.75 16.90 -11.78
N ASN A 327 -2.61 17.22 -10.82
CA ASN A 327 -4.01 16.79 -10.84
C ASN A 327 -4.78 17.31 -12.06
N MET A 328 -4.49 18.53 -12.51
CA MET A 328 -5.04 19.07 -13.76
C MET A 328 -4.55 18.29 -14.99
N MET A 329 -3.25 17.96 -15.03
CA MET A 329 -2.64 17.17 -16.11
C MET A 329 -3.22 15.75 -16.19
N TRP A 330 -3.38 15.09 -15.03
CA TRP A 330 -3.88 13.71 -14.94
C TRP A 330 -5.38 13.57 -15.20
N ARG A 331 -6.13 14.69 -15.14
CA ARG A 331 -7.58 14.68 -15.24
C ARG A 331 -8.05 14.14 -16.59
N ASN A 332 -8.91 13.11 -16.58
CA ASN A 332 -9.55 12.58 -17.78
C ASN A 332 -10.77 13.43 -18.15
N PHE A 333 -10.63 14.27 -19.17
CA PHE A 333 -11.67 15.21 -19.61
C PHE A 333 -12.91 14.49 -20.17
N CYS A 334 -12.72 13.32 -20.79
CA CYS A 334 -13.81 12.55 -21.38
C CYS A 334 -14.85 12.10 -20.35
N ILE A 335 -14.44 11.88 -19.10
CA ILE A 335 -15.33 11.34 -18.05
C ILE A 335 -15.60 12.35 -16.92
N ASN A 336 -14.73 13.34 -16.72
CA ASN A 336 -14.84 14.26 -15.58
C ASN A 336 -15.41 15.63 -15.96
N ASP A 337 -15.37 16.02 -17.25
CA ASP A 337 -15.83 17.33 -17.68
C ASP A 337 -17.25 17.27 -18.27
N THR A 338 -18.00 18.31 -18.00
CA THR A 338 -19.31 18.54 -18.61
C THR A 338 -19.20 19.65 -19.67
N TYR A 339 -20.00 19.56 -20.74
CA TYR A 339 -20.05 20.57 -21.78
C TYR A 339 -21.46 20.71 -22.36
N GLU A 340 -21.73 21.81 -23.01
CA GLU A 340 -22.97 22.04 -23.71
C GLU A 340 -22.89 21.42 -25.13
N PRO A 341 -23.58 20.28 -25.40
CA PRO A 341 -23.39 19.53 -26.64
C PRO A 341 -23.99 20.24 -27.90
N GLY A 342 -24.78 21.26 -27.68
CA GLY A 342 -25.37 22.07 -28.77
C GLY A 342 -26.19 21.24 -29.76
N SER A 343 -25.89 21.39 -31.06
CA SER A 343 -26.61 20.72 -32.14
C SER A 343 -26.42 19.20 -32.18
N VAL A 344 -25.34 18.66 -31.59
CA VAL A 344 -25.11 17.20 -31.48
C VAL A 344 -26.21 16.54 -30.67
N PHE A 345 -26.73 17.20 -29.65
CA PHE A 345 -27.82 16.68 -28.82
C PHE A 345 -29.17 16.57 -29.58
N LYS A 346 -29.30 17.18 -30.75
CA LYS A 346 -30.50 17.02 -31.56
C LYS A 346 -30.73 15.60 -32.05
N MET A 347 -29.66 14.84 -32.25
CA MET A 347 -29.74 13.41 -32.63
C MET A 347 -30.41 12.61 -31.47
N VAL A 348 -29.99 12.82 -30.24
CA VAL A 348 -30.60 12.20 -29.07
C VAL A 348 -32.07 12.59 -28.94
N THR A 349 -32.40 13.87 -29.21
CA THR A 349 -33.79 14.37 -29.15
C THR A 349 -34.63 13.74 -30.25
N ALA A 350 -34.09 13.60 -31.48
CA ALA A 350 -34.77 12.99 -32.62
C ALA A 350 -35.06 11.49 -32.36
N THR A 351 -34.04 10.75 -31.91
CA THR A 351 -34.19 9.32 -31.58
C THR A 351 -35.26 9.13 -30.47
N ALA A 352 -35.17 9.89 -29.39
CA ALA A 352 -36.16 9.82 -28.31
C ALA A 352 -37.59 10.19 -28.81
N ALA A 353 -37.73 11.11 -29.74
CA ALA A 353 -39.03 11.48 -30.31
C ALA A 353 -39.63 10.36 -31.16
N LEU A 354 -38.81 9.66 -31.95
CA LEU A 354 -39.23 8.50 -32.74
C LEU A 354 -39.59 7.30 -31.86
N GLU A 355 -38.73 6.92 -30.90
CA GLU A 355 -38.97 5.80 -29.98
C GLU A 355 -40.24 5.98 -29.13
N THR A 356 -40.52 7.22 -28.74
CA THR A 356 -41.73 7.53 -27.95
C THR A 356 -42.98 7.67 -28.78
N GLY A 357 -42.91 7.54 -30.13
CA GLY A 357 -44.02 7.73 -31.03
C GLY A 357 -44.55 9.17 -31.07
N VAL A 358 -43.82 10.15 -30.49
CA VAL A 358 -44.21 11.57 -30.51
C VAL A 358 -43.92 12.19 -31.86
N ALA A 359 -42.99 11.64 -32.63
CA ALA A 359 -42.68 12.03 -34.00
C ALA A 359 -42.64 10.79 -34.90
N HIS A 360 -43.03 10.99 -36.15
CA HIS A 360 -42.92 10.00 -37.24
C HIS A 360 -42.10 10.55 -38.39
N LEU A 361 -41.48 9.69 -39.19
CA LEU A 361 -40.66 10.10 -40.33
C LEU A 361 -41.48 10.90 -41.38
N SER A 362 -42.79 10.63 -41.44
CA SER A 362 -43.74 11.33 -42.30
C SER A 362 -44.15 12.71 -41.81
N ASP A 363 -43.81 13.09 -40.60
CA ASP A 363 -44.18 14.38 -40.05
C ASP A 363 -43.47 15.54 -40.78
N SER A 364 -44.18 16.67 -40.96
CA SER A 364 -43.62 17.89 -41.55
C SER A 364 -43.48 18.99 -40.50
N TYR A 365 -42.42 19.77 -40.61
CA TYR A 365 -42.09 20.88 -39.70
C TYR A 365 -41.73 22.12 -40.49
N THR A 366 -42.25 23.29 -40.08
CA THR A 366 -41.92 24.55 -40.71
C THR A 366 -40.90 25.33 -39.90
N CYS A 367 -39.78 25.68 -40.52
CA CYS A 367 -38.72 26.49 -39.96
C CYS A 367 -38.76 27.92 -40.44
N GLY A 368 -39.16 28.86 -39.59
CA GLY A 368 -39.19 30.31 -39.90
C GLY A 368 -37.90 31.05 -39.47
N GLY A 369 -36.77 30.34 -39.31
CA GLY A 369 -35.50 30.95 -38.96
C GLY A 369 -35.27 31.21 -37.45
N ASN A 370 -36.33 31.19 -36.64
CA ASN A 370 -36.24 31.30 -35.19
C ASN A 370 -37.40 30.58 -34.47
N THR A 371 -37.25 30.35 -33.18
CA THR A 371 -38.31 29.81 -32.34
C THR A 371 -38.18 30.34 -30.93
N LYS A 372 -39.31 30.69 -30.29
CA LYS A 372 -39.32 31.14 -28.89
C LYS A 372 -39.55 29.95 -27.96
N VAL A 373 -38.67 29.77 -27.01
CA VAL A 373 -38.73 28.72 -25.98
C VAL A 373 -38.64 29.39 -24.62
N GLY A 374 -39.76 29.44 -23.91
CA GLY A 374 -39.85 30.23 -22.68
C GLY A 374 -39.69 31.72 -22.98
N ASP A 375 -38.79 32.34 -22.29
CA ASP A 375 -38.41 33.75 -22.41
C ASP A 375 -37.30 34.00 -23.46
N ARG A 376 -36.69 32.93 -24.02
CA ARG A 376 -35.57 33.03 -24.97
C ARG A 376 -35.97 32.75 -26.41
N THR A 377 -35.43 33.54 -27.33
CA THR A 377 -35.51 33.29 -28.78
C THR A 377 -34.29 32.55 -29.26
N ILE A 378 -34.48 31.31 -29.74
CA ILE A 378 -33.42 30.48 -30.30
C ILE A 378 -33.46 30.67 -31.82
N ARG A 379 -32.34 31.12 -32.40
CA ARG A 379 -32.21 31.35 -33.86
C ARG A 379 -31.70 30.08 -34.55
N CYS A 380 -32.18 29.82 -35.75
CA CYS A 380 -31.63 28.83 -36.65
C CYS A 380 -30.35 29.37 -37.29
N HIS A 381 -29.41 28.49 -37.69
CA HIS A 381 -28.23 28.91 -38.41
C HIS A 381 -28.58 29.61 -39.75
N LYS A 382 -29.68 29.17 -40.39
CA LYS A 382 -30.32 29.89 -41.52
C LYS A 382 -31.40 30.80 -40.97
N THR A 383 -31.09 32.07 -40.79
CA THR A 383 -31.99 33.06 -40.15
C THR A 383 -33.25 33.34 -40.95
N THR A 384 -33.22 33.15 -42.26
CA THR A 384 -34.37 33.24 -43.15
C THR A 384 -35.29 32.03 -43.06
N GLY A 385 -34.90 31.00 -42.35
CA GLY A 385 -35.63 29.75 -42.23
C GLY A 385 -35.37 28.76 -43.38
N HIS A 386 -35.81 27.52 -43.18
CA HIS A 386 -35.69 26.44 -44.16
C HIS A 386 -37.03 26.13 -44.84
N GLY A 387 -38.09 26.82 -44.46
CA GLY A 387 -39.45 26.50 -44.93
C GLY A 387 -40.00 25.22 -44.33
N THR A 388 -40.92 24.58 -45.06
CA THR A 388 -41.50 23.30 -44.64
C THR A 388 -40.60 22.15 -45.06
N GLN A 389 -40.28 21.28 -44.11
CA GLN A 389 -39.35 20.16 -44.24
C GLN A 389 -39.94 18.90 -43.59
N THR A 390 -39.61 17.74 -44.11
CA THR A 390 -39.87 16.45 -43.44
C THR A 390 -39.07 16.33 -42.16
N PHE A 391 -39.39 15.35 -41.30
CA PHE A 391 -38.61 15.07 -40.11
C PHE A 391 -37.14 14.83 -40.45
N THR A 392 -36.86 13.99 -41.44
CA THR A 392 -35.50 13.68 -41.91
C THR A 392 -34.72 14.92 -42.32
N GLU A 393 -35.33 15.76 -43.22
CA GLU A 393 -34.72 17.02 -43.67
C GLU A 393 -34.48 17.99 -42.54
N THR A 394 -35.37 18.01 -41.53
CA THR A 394 -35.22 18.86 -40.34
C THR A 394 -34.02 18.46 -39.50
N VAL A 395 -33.72 17.15 -39.37
CA VAL A 395 -32.53 16.62 -38.71
C VAL A 395 -31.30 16.91 -39.56
N MET A 396 -31.31 16.63 -40.85
CA MET A 396 -30.19 16.86 -41.78
C MET A 396 -29.80 18.35 -41.85
N ASN A 397 -30.77 19.24 -41.95
CA ASN A 397 -30.57 20.68 -42.03
C ASN A 397 -30.36 21.33 -40.65
N ARG A 398 -30.27 20.54 -39.58
CA ARG A 398 -30.10 21.03 -38.20
C ARG A 398 -31.09 22.14 -37.82
N SER A 399 -32.33 22.05 -38.35
CA SER A 399 -33.37 23.05 -38.11
C SER A 399 -33.74 23.16 -36.64
N VAL A 400 -34.10 24.38 -36.22
CA VAL A 400 -34.52 24.64 -34.82
C VAL A 400 -35.95 24.13 -34.53
N SER A 401 -36.72 23.78 -35.58
CA SER A 401 -38.14 23.44 -35.48
C SER A 401 -38.44 22.12 -34.78
N VAL A 402 -37.52 21.13 -34.79
CA VAL A 402 -37.69 19.85 -34.12
C VAL A 402 -37.95 20.06 -32.61
N ARG A 403 -37.45 21.16 -32.08
CA ARG A 403 -37.52 21.46 -30.64
C ARG A 403 -38.89 21.98 -30.17
N LYS A 404 -39.73 22.55 -31.04
CA LYS A 404 -40.90 23.35 -30.59
C LYS A 404 -42.20 22.57 -30.47
N ASN A 405 -42.55 21.77 -31.44
CA ASN A 405 -43.96 21.36 -31.58
C ASN A 405 -44.36 20.14 -30.73
N LYS A 406 -43.40 19.33 -30.25
CA LYS A 406 -43.71 18.09 -29.55
C LYS A 406 -43.20 18.00 -28.09
N ILE A 407 -42.35 18.93 -27.67
CA ILE A 407 -42.00 19.03 -26.24
C ILE A 407 -43.22 19.56 -25.40
N LYS A 408 -44.10 20.36 -26.01
CA LYS A 408 -45.29 20.87 -25.29
C LYS A 408 -46.35 19.81 -25.00
N SER A 409 -46.51 18.79 -25.83
CA SER A 409 -47.55 17.77 -25.67
C SER A 409 -47.13 16.56 -24.80
N GLY A 410 -45.82 16.34 -24.62
CA GLY A 410 -45.26 15.18 -23.88
C GLY A 410 -44.33 15.54 -22.74
N GLY A 411 -44.28 16.78 -22.27
CA GLY A 411 -43.16 17.39 -21.53
C GLY A 411 -42.72 16.70 -20.24
N ARG A 412 -43.57 16.01 -19.52
CA ARG A 412 -43.18 15.26 -18.31
C ARG A 412 -42.69 13.84 -18.63
N ASN A 413 -43.27 13.18 -19.61
CA ASN A 413 -42.88 11.83 -20.02
C ASN A 413 -41.61 11.82 -20.90
N LEU A 414 -41.44 12.82 -21.78
CA LEU A 414 -40.25 12.95 -22.63
C LEU A 414 -39.00 13.22 -21.76
N SER A 415 -39.11 14.11 -20.77
CA SER A 415 -38.00 14.39 -19.85
C SER A 415 -37.58 13.15 -19.02
N LYS A 416 -38.54 12.33 -18.62
CA LYS A 416 -38.26 11.06 -17.91
C LYS A 416 -37.67 10.00 -18.85
N LYS A 417 -38.19 9.87 -20.09
CA LYS A 417 -37.71 8.90 -21.07
C LYS A 417 -36.38 9.32 -21.69
N VAL A 418 -36.15 10.61 -21.94
CA VAL A 418 -34.82 11.12 -22.36
C VAL A 418 -33.79 10.90 -21.27
N LYS A 419 -34.14 11.05 -19.96
CA LYS A 419 -33.29 10.63 -18.86
C LYS A 419 -33.06 9.11 -18.85
N LEU A 420 -34.08 8.31 -19.14
CA LEU A 420 -33.98 6.85 -19.21
C LEU A 420 -33.16 6.42 -20.43
N CYS A 421 -33.33 7.03 -21.59
CA CYS A 421 -32.51 6.79 -22.77
C CYS A 421 -31.04 7.20 -22.56
N LEU A 422 -30.77 8.29 -21.84
CA LEU A 422 -29.41 8.69 -21.45
C LEU A 422 -28.79 7.72 -20.43
N VAL A 423 -29.63 7.01 -19.64
CA VAL A 423 -29.18 5.98 -18.68
C VAL A 423 -28.97 4.63 -19.41
N PHE A 424 -29.81 4.28 -20.41
CA PHE A 424 -29.64 3.04 -21.18
C PHE A 424 -28.64 3.19 -22.34
N LEU A 425 -28.56 4.40 -22.95
CA LEU A 425 -27.49 4.78 -23.84
C LEU A 425 -26.39 5.42 -23.00
N ASN A 426 -25.56 4.63 -22.37
CA ASN A 426 -24.27 5.09 -21.83
C ASN A 426 -23.36 5.58 -22.99
N PHE A 427 -23.96 6.27 -23.98
CA PHE A 427 -23.35 6.74 -25.17
C PHE A 427 -22.79 8.15 -24.94
N ARG A 428 -21.53 8.23 -24.66
CA ARG A 428 -20.76 9.47 -24.71
C ARG A 428 -19.95 9.48 -26.03
N ILE A 429 -20.56 9.84 -27.15
CA ILE A 429 -19.76 10.33 -28.27
C ILE A 429 -19.42 11.78 -27.91
N ILE A 430 -18.20 12.03 -27.52
CA ILE A 430 -17.75 13.37 -27.17
C ILE A 430 -16.59 13.73 -28.07
N LEU A 431 -16.87 14.53 -29.14
CA LEU A 431 -15.85 15.34 -29.78
C LEU A 431 -15.92 16.72 -29.13
N SER A 432 -15.08 17.02 -28.18
CA SER A 432 -14.99 18.31 -27.51
C SER A 432 -13.75 19.04 -28.01
N ILE A 433 -13.93 20.08 -28.81
CA ILE A 433 -12.89 21.03 -29.16
C ILE A 433 -13.14 22.28 -28.33
N ALA A 434 -12.36 22.50 -27.29
CA ALA A 434 -12.39 23.73 -26.52
C ALA A 434 -11.57 24.80 -27.28
N ARG A 435 -12.24 25.81 -27.83
CA ARG A 435 -11.60 27.02 -28.35
C ARG A 435 -11.22 27.94 -27.17
N LYS A 436 -10.15 28.75 -27.42
CA LYS A 436 -9.74 29.85 -26.53
C LYS A 436 -10.88 30.75 -26.15
#